data_678dbdaf5aa765434ea18d0cf14525bd
#
_entry.id   678dbdaf5aa765434ea18d0cf14525bd
#
_cell.length_a   1.000
_cell.length_b   1.000
_cell.length_c   1.000
_cell.angle_alpha   90.00
_cell.angle_beta   90.00
_cell.angle_gamma   90.00
#
_symmetry.space_group_name_H-M   'P 1'
#
loop_
_entity.id
_entity.type
_entity.pdbx_description
1 polymer ?
#
loop_
_entity_poly.entity_id
_entity_poly.type
_entity_poly.pdbx_seq_one_letter_code
_entity_poly.pdbx_strand_id
1 'polypeptide(L)'
;NTVEAQVGVMLGKIVKETIKCNLTGMESMVGVPGTLGGALIMNAGAFGGEISNCLDIIKAMTMDGKTKIYRKNDIVFSYRNSTFPKNEILLSATFALNEKPADEIQHDKAKASKGRKESQPLRYRSAGSVFKNPKADLAAGYLIDKAGLKGSRIGDAEISTKHANFFINHGKAKA
;
A
#
# COMPACT_ATOMS: atom_id res chain seq x y z
N ASN A 1 -0.74 8.86 -21.06
CA ASN A 1 0.38 8.86 -20.12
C ASN A 1 0.44 7.53 -19.35
N THR A 2 1.50 6.76 -19.58
CA THR A 2 1.67 5.45 -18.94
C THR A 2 3.01 5.37 -18.21
N VAL A 3 3.04 4.62 -17.10
CA VAL A 3 4.25 4.30 -16.36
C VAL A 3 4.32 2.79 -16.18
N GLU A 4 5.38 2.16 -16.67
CA GLU A 4 5.68 0.75 -16.44
C GLU A 4 6.74 0.62 -15.33
N ALA A 5 6.54 -0.30 -14.40
CA ALA A 5 7.51 -0.61 -13.36
C ALA A 5 7.57 -2.12 -13.10
N GLN A 6 8.78 -2.62 -12.80
CA GLN A 6 8.99 -4.00 -12.36
C GLN A 6 8.51 -4.19 -10.92
N VAL A 7 8.01 -5.38 -10.60
CA VAL A 7 7.39 -5.67 -9.29
C VAL A 7 8.33 -5.55 -8.10
N GLY A 8 9.65 -5.65 -8.30
CA GLY A 8 10.65 -5.45 -7.26
C GLY A 8 10.89 -3.98 -6.88
N VAL A 9 10.38 -3.02 -7.67
CA VAL A 9 10.57 -1.60 -7.38
C VAL A 9 9.77 -1.21 -6.14
N MET A 10 10.38 -0.42 -5.25
CA MET A 10 9.69 0.14 -4.09
C MET A 10 8.55 1.06 -4.52
N LEU A 11 7.35 0.84 -3.98
CA LEU A 11 6.15 1.62 -4.35
C LEU A 11 6.37 3.13 -4.18
N GLY A 12 7.02 3.56 -3.10
CA GLY A 12 7.33 4.97 -2.88
C GLY A 12 8.22 5.61 -3.94
N LYS A 13 9.08 4.82 -4.66
CA LYS A 13 9.86 5.31 -5.79
C LYS A 13 8.96 5.59 -6.99
N ILE A 14 8.04 4.68 -7.30
CA ILE A 14 7.07 4.86 -8.39
C ILE A 14 6.24 6.12 -8.15
N VAL A 15 5.65 6.24 -6.96
CA VAL A 15 4.85 7.42 -6.57
C VAL A 15 5.65 8.72 -6.69
N LYS A 16 6.92 8.72 -6.28
CA LYS A 16 7.78 9.90 -6.41
C LYS A 16 8.02 10.29 -7.86
N GLU A 17 8.28 9.32 -8.74
CA GLU A 17 8.56 9.59 -10.15
C GLU A 17 7.27 10.03 -10.90
N THR A 18 6.10 9.43 -10.61
CA THR A 18 4.83 9.90 -11.21
C THR A 18 4.54 11.36 -10.85
N ILE A 19 4.72 11.74 -9.58
CA ILE A 19 4.54 13.11 -9.11
C ILE A 19 5.51 14.09 -9.80
N LYS A 20 6.77 13.70 -10.00
CA LYS A 20 7.76 14.54 -10.72
C LYS A 20 7.38 14.77 -12.18
N CYS A 21 6.70 13.82 -12.80
CA CYS A 21 6.22 13.90 -14.17
C CYS A 21 4.84 14.57 -14.28
N ASN A 22 4.32 15.17 -13.23
CA ASN A 22 2.99 15.78 -13.16
C ASN A 22 1.86 14.79 -13.51
N LEU A 23 2.03 13.52 -13.12
CA LEU A 23 1.04 12.46 -13.31
C LEU A 23 0.31 12.19 -11.99
N THR A 24 -1.02 12.28 -12.03
CA THR A 24 -1.92 12.04 -10.90
C THR A 24 -2.48 10.62 -10.88
N GLY A 25 -2.89 10.14 -9.70
CA GLY A 25 -3.55 8.86 -9.46
C GLY A 25 -2.85 7.99 -8.42
N MET A 26 -1.61 8.33 -8.01
CA MET A 26 -0.85 7.55 -7.04
C MET A 26 -0.51 8.32 -5.74
N GLU A 27 -0.95 9.55 -5.55
CA GLU A 27 -0.59 10.41 -4.42
C GLU A 27 -1.01 9.81 -3.07
N SER A 28 -2.15 9.13 -3.03
CA SER A 28 -2.67 8.43 -1.85
C SER A 28 -1.72 7.33 -1.34
N MET A 29 -0.86 6.79 -2.23
CA MET A 29 0.14 5.74 -1.90
C MET A 29 1.42 6.31 -1.27
N VAL A 30 1.57 7.63 -1.13
CA VAL A 30 2.75 8.25 -0.49
C VAL A 30 2.98 7.64 0.89
N GLY A 31 4.19 7.11 1.11
CA GLY A 31 4.58 6.49 2.38
C GLY A 31 4.01 5.10 2.65
N VAL A 32 3.34 4.46 1.70
CA VAL A 32 3.02 3.02 1.78
C VAL A 32 4.31 2.23 1.59
N PRO A 33 4.70 1.40 2.57
CA PRO A 33 5.93 0.60 2.48
C PRO A 33 5.73 -0.63 1.57
N GLY A 34 6.85 -1.14 1.05
CA GLY A 34 6.88 -2.37 0.28
C GLY A 34 7.11 -2.16 -1.21
N THR A 35 7.16 -3.27 -1.95
CA THR A 35 7.37 -3.29 -3.40
C THR A 35 6.06 -3.25 -4.16
N LEU A 36 6.15 -2.95 -5.46
CA LEU A 36 5.02 -2.97 -6.37
C LEU A 36 4.29 -4.33 -6.37
N GLY A 37 5.03 -5.45 -6.37
CA GLY A 37 4.43 -6.78 -6.38
C GLY A 37 3.56 -7.03 -5.15
N GLY A 38 4.05 -6.69 -3.95
CA GLY A 38 3.25 -6.77 -2.73
C GLY A 38 2.03 -5.86 -2.76
N ALA A 39 2.19 -4.65 -3.32
CA ALA A 39 1.10 -3.69 -3.47
C ALA A 39 -0.01 -4.21 -4.42
N LEU A 40 0.35 -4.86 -5.53
CA LEU A 40 -0.60 -5.46 -6.47
C LEU A 40 -1.38 -6.63 -5.83
N ILE A 41 -0.67 -7.57 -5.19
CA ILE A 41 -1.27 -8.73 -4.54
C ILE A 41 -2.25 -8.30 -3.44
N MET A 42 -1.88 -7.29 -2.66
CA MET A 42 -2.69 -6.79 -1.55
C MET A 42 -3.67 -5.69 -1.94
N ASN A 43 -3.78 -5.33 -3.23
CA ASN A 43 -4.53 -4.16 -3.65
C ASN A 43 -4.27 -2.98 -2.70
N ALA A 44 -3.00 -2.59 -2.59
CA ALA A 44 -2.59 -1.58 -1.62
C ALA A 44 -3.42 -0.31 -1.78
N GLY A 45 -3.93 0.19 -0.67
CA GLY A 45 -4.80 1.38 -0.66
C GLY A 45 -4.63 2.20 0.61
N ALA A 46 -4.75 3.50 0.47
CA ALA A 46 -4.74 4.47 1.56
C ALA A 46 -5.48 5.74 1.14
N PHE A 47 -6.08 6.43 2.11
CA PHE A 47 -6.72 7.74 1.91
C PHE A 47 -7.70 7.78 0.72
N GLY A 48 -8.49 6.71 0.56
CA GLY A 48 -9.52 6.61 -0.48
C GLY A 48 -9.04 6.17 -1.86
N GLY A 49 -7.72 5.99 -2.08
CA GLY A 49 -7.17 5.44 -3.32
C GLY A 49 -6.67 4.02 -3.16
N GLU A 50 -6.73 3.25 -4.23
CA GLU A 50 -6.17 1.89 -4.34
C GLU A 50 -5.29 1.79 -5.59
N ILE A 51 -4.26 0.92 -5.54
CA ILE A 51 -3.33 0.75 -6.66
C ILE A 51 -4.04 0.26 -7.94
N SER A 52 -5.11 -0.50 -7.79
CA SER A 52 -5.94 -0.97 -8.90
C SER A 52 -6.68 0.15 -9.64
N ASN A 53 -6.81 1.36 -9.06
CA ASN A 53 -7.56 2.45 -9.70
C ASN A 53 -6.90 2.95 -10.98
N CYS A 54 -5.57 2.94 -11.03
CA CYS A 54 -4.78 3.38 -12.17
C CYS A 54 -4.05 2.24 -12.91
N LEU A 55 -4.27 0.99 -12.50
CA LEU A 55 -3.68 -0.18 -13.11
C LEU A 55 -4.31 -0.45 -14.50
N ASP A 56 -3.47 -0.74 -15.50
CA ASP A 56 -3.90 -1.09 -16.86
C ASP A 56 -3.46 -2.51 -17.23
N ILE A 57 -2.16 -2.78 -17.26
CA ILE A 57 -1.59 -4.04 -17.72
C ILE A 57 -0.68 -4.63 -16.64
N ILE A 58 -0.70 -5.95 -16.51
CA ILE A 58 0.20 -6.72 -15.66
C ILE A 58 0.87 -7.80 -16.50
N LYS A 59 2.19 -7.90 -16.41
CA LYS A 59 2.96 -9.02 -16.96
C LYS A 59 3.25 -10.01 -15.84
N ALA A 60 2.98 -11.28 -16.10
CA ALA A 60 3.29 -12.38 -15.20
C ALA A 60 4.03 -13.48 -15.97
N MET A 61 4.63 -14.39 -15.23
CA MET A 61 5.29 -15.58 -15.76
C MET A 61 4.75 -16.82 -15.05
N THR A 62 4.38 -17.81 -15.82
CA THR A 62 3.99 -19.14 -15.32
C THR A 62 5.22 -19.90 -14.83
N MET A 63 5.03 -20.97 -14.05
CA MET A 63 6.13 -21.79 -13.51
C MET A 63 6.91 -22.54 -14.59
N ASP A 64 6.35 -22.71 -15.80
CA ASP A 64 7.04 -23.26 -17.00
C ASP A 64 7.72 -22.19 -17.86
N GLY A 65 7.82 -20.94 -17.36
CA GLY A 65 8.57 -19.85 -17.98
C GLY A 65 7.83 -19.08 -19.08
N LYS A 66 6.54 -19.32 -19.31
CA LYS A 66 5.77 -18.60 -20.31
C LYS A 66 5.27 -17.26 -19.77
N THR A 67 5.43 -16.20 -20.53
CA THR A 67 4.89 -14.89 -20.18
C THR A 67 3.39 -14.83 -20.45
N LYS A 68 2.65 -14.26 -19.51
CA LYS A 68 1.23 -13.91 -19.62
C LYS A 68 1.02 -12.42 -19.43
N ILE A 69 0.01 -11.90 -20.09
CA ILE A 69 -0.42 -10.51 -19.95
C ILE A 69 -1.86 -10.52 -19.45
N TYR A 70 -2.09 -9.79 -18.38
CA TYR A 70 -3.41 -9.53 -17.82
C TYR A 70 -3.75 -8.06 -18.02
N ARG A 71 -4.98 -7.77 -18.39
CA ARG A 71 -5.57 -6.44 -18.24
C ARG A 71 -6.18 -6.33 -16.83
N LYS A 72 -6.37 -5.11 -16.37
CA LYS A 72 -7.01 -4.86 -15.06
C LYS A 72 -8.28 -5.68 -14.87
N ASN A 73 -9.12 -5.78 -15.91
CA ASN A 73 -10.42 -6.45 -15.83
C ASN A 73 -10.34 -7.99 -15.76
N ASP A 74 -9.17 -8.57 -16.02
CA ASP A 74 -8.94 -10.01 -15.88
C ASP A 74 -8.69 -10.41 -14.42
N ILE A 75 -8.46 -9.41 -13.55
CA ILE A 75 -8.15 -9.60 -12.14
C ILE A 75 -9.24 -8.92 -11.30
N VAL A 76 -9.83 -9.64 -10.37
CA VAL A 76 -10.76 -9.07 -9.39
C VAL A 76 -9.95 -8.50 -8.22
N PHE A 77 -10.15 -7.21 -7.96
CA PHE A 77 -9.58 -6.51 -6.83
C PHE A 77 -10.64 -6.23 -5.77
N SER A 78 -10.30 -6.43 -4.53
CA SER A 78 -11.15 -6.11 -3.39
C SER A 78 -10.28 -5.60 -2.22
N TYR A 79 -10.91 -5.28 -1.09
CA TYR A 79 -10.20 -4.77 0.08
C TYR A 79 -9.06 -5.70 0.51
N ARG A 80 -7.83 -5.25 0.34
CA ARG A 80 -6.60 -5.99 0.69
C ARG A 80 -6.53 -7.38 0.08
N ASN A 81 -7.00 -7.51 -1.16
CA ASN A 81 -6.99 -8.77 -1.89
C ASN A 81 -7.00 -8.57 -3.40
N SER A 82 -6.44 -9.53 -4.13
CA SER A 82 -6.52 -9.65 -5.59
C SER A 82 -6.54 -11.13 -5.98
N THR A 83 -7.10 -11.43 -7.16
CA THR A 83 -7.25 -12.81 -7.64
C THR A 83 -6.13 -13.24 -8.58
N PHE A 84 -4.91 -12.71 -8.41
CA PHE A 84 -3.77 -13.22 -9.17
C PHE A 84 -3.55 -14.71 -8.92
N PRO A 85 -3.27 -15.52 -9.97
CA PRO A 85 -2.96 -16.92 -9.81
C PRO A 85 -1.76 -17.14 -8.89
N LYS A 86 -1.90 -18.02 -7.90
CA LYS A 86 -0.85 -18.29 -6.90
C LYS A 86 0.37 -19.02 -7.45
N ASN A 87 0.23 -19.65 -8.62
CA ASN A 87 1.27 -20.39 -9.32
C ASN A 87 1.91 -19.55 -10.45
N GLU A 88 1.82 -18.24 -10.37
CA GLU A 88 2.45 -17.32 -11.31
C GLU A 88 3.27 -16.27 -10.58
N ILE A 89 4.31 -15.78 -11.25
CA ILE A 89 5.21 -14.75 -10.74
C ILE A 89 4.88 -13.46 -11.48
N LEU A 90 4.48 -12.42 -10.76
CA LEU A 90 4.32 -11.09 -11.34
C LEU A 90 5.69 -10.53 -11.73
N LEU A 91 5.79 -9.89 -12.90
CA LEU A 91 7.04 -9.33 -13.43
C LEU A 91 7.01 -7.80 -13.45
N SER A 92 5.98 -7.21 -14.04
CA SER A 92 5.81 -5.75 -14.15
C SER A 92 4.35 -5.37 -14.18
N ALA A 93 4.07 -4.10 -13.95
CA ALA A 93 2.76 -3.51 -14.17
C ALA A 93 2.89 -2.16 -14.87
N THR A 94 1.90 -1.86 -15.72
CA THR A 94 1.71 -0.59 -16.40
C THR A 94 0.52 0.12 -15.80
N PHE A 95 0.70 1.38 -15.47
CA PHE A 95 -0.33 2.26 -14.94
C PHE A 95 -0.72 3.29 -16.00
N ALA A 96 -2.01 3.50 -16.18
CA ALA A 96 -2.57 4.59 -16.96
C ALA A 96 -2.88 5.77 -15.99
N LEU A 97 -2.20 6.88 -16.20
CA LEU A 97 -2.27 8.05 -15.33
C LEU A 97 -2.68 9.28 -16.14
N ASN A 98 -3.21 10.29 -15.46
CA ASN A 98 -3.60 11.53 -16.09
C ASN A 98 -2.60 12.65 -15.73
N GLU A 99 -2.46 13.64 -16.60
CA GLU A 99 -1.76 14.87 -16.25
C GLU A 99 -2.64 15.74 -15.34
N LYS A 100 -1.98 16.45 -14.43
CA LYS A 100 -2.60 17.38 -13.51
C LYS A 100 -1.62 18.51 -13.18
N PRO A 101 -2.07 19.75 -12.90
CA PRO A 101 -1.21 20.83 -12.45
C PRO A 101 -0.34 20.41 -11.25
N ALA A 102 0.94 20.78 -11.27
CA ALA A 102 1.91 20.36 -10.28
C ALA A 102 1.55 20.76 -8.85
N ASP A 103 0.97 21.93 -8.67
CA ASP A 103 0.49 22.46 -7.38
C ASP A 103 -0.64 21.62 -6.79
N GLU A 104 -1.59 21.18 -7.63
CA GLU A 104 -2.68 20.30 -7.20
C GLU A 104 -2.16 18.92 -6.77
N ILE A 105 -1.23 18.33 -7.54
CA ILE A 105 -0.58 17.06 -7.19
C ILE A 105 0.18 17.19 -5.86
N GLN A 106 0.92 18.29 -5.67
CA GLN A 106 1.62 18.54 -4.42
C GLN A 106 0.66 18.76 -3.25
N HIS A 107 -0.48 19.38 -3.47
CA HIS A 107 -1.54 19.53 -2.48
C HIS A 107 -2.09 18.15 -2.05
N ASP A 108 -2.47 17.29 -3.01
CA ASP A 108 -3.01 15.95 -2.75
C ASP A 108 -2.00 15.05 -2.02
N LYS A 109 -0.73 15.10 -2.45
CA LYS A 109 0.40 14.45 -1.76
C LYS A 109 0.57 14.95 -0.32
N ALA A 110 0.52 16.27 -0.11
CA ALA A 110 0.67 16.87 1.21
C ALA A 110 -0.46 16.44 2.14
N LYS A 111 -1.70 16.42 1.66
CA LYS A 111 -2.88 15.94 2.38
C LYS A 111 -2.71 14.48 2.83
N ALA A 112 -2.33 13.57 1.91
CA ALA A 112 -2.08 12.17 2.23
C ALA A 112 -0.93 12.00 3.24
N SER A 113 0.18 12.74 3.05
CA SER A 113 1.33 12.72 3.95
C SER A 113 1.00 13.22 5.35
N LYS A 114 0.22 14.31 5.45
CA LYS A 114 -0.24 14.88 6.71
C LYS A 114 -1.12 13.88 7.48
N GLY A 115 -2.15 13.34 6.83
CA GLY A 115 -3.03 12.35 7.45
C GLY A 115 -2.26 11.13 7.99
N ARG A 116 -1.23 10.68 7.25
CA ARG A 116 -0.37 9.59 7.69
C ARG A 116 0.48 9.97 8.91
N LYS A 117 1.09 11.16 8.92
CA LYS A 117 1.87 11.67 10.06
C LYS A 117 1.00 11.83 11.32
N GLU A 118 -0.23 12.27 11.16
CA GLU A 118 -1.16 12.48 12.26
C GLU A 118 -1.68 11.17 12.86
N SER A 119 -1.93 10.16 12.02
CA SER A 119 -2.57 8.91 12.46
C SER A 119 -1.62 7.76 12.78
N GLN A 120 -0.37 7.75 12.26
CA GLN A 120 0.52 6.59 12.34
C GLN A 120 1.78 6.87 13.17
N PRO A 121 2.35 5.85 13.86
CA PRO A 121 3.53 5.98 14.72
C PRO A 121 4.84 5.93 13.90
N LEU A 122 5.03 6.85 12.95
CA LEU A 122 6.13 6.83 11.97
C LEU A 122 7.54 6.95 12.56
N ARG A 123 7.67 7.30 13.85
CA ARG A 123 8.96 7.38 14.56
C ARG A 123 9.53 6.01 14.92
N TYR A 124 8.69 4.98 14.95
CA TYR A 124 9.05 3.64 15.38
C TYR A 124 9.10 2.67 14.19
N ARG A 125 9.91 1.64 14.31
CA ARG A 125 9.90 0.53 13.36
C ARG A 125 8.59 -0.23 13.50
N SER A 126 7.92 -0.45 12.38
CA SER A 126 6.63 -1.13 12.31
C SER A 126 6.41 -1.68 10.92
N ALA A 127 5.67 -2.76 10.80
CA ALA A 127 5.26 -3.35 9.53
C ALA A 127 3.95 -2.73 8.98
N GLY A 128 3.45 -1.65 9.58
CA GLY A 128 2.16 -1.04 9.24
C GLY A 128 1.01 -1.65 10.04
N SER A 129 -0.20 -1.63 9.47
CA SER A 129 -1.37 -2.25 10.09
C SER A 129 -1.25 -3.78 10.09
N VAL A 130 -1.38 -4.39 11.27
CA VAL A 130 -1.20 -5.83 11.49
C VAL A 130 -2.42 -6.62 11.03
N PHE A 131 -3.62 -6.13 11.30
CA PHE A 131 -4.87 -6.80 10.99
C PHE A 131 -5.63 -6.10 9.88
N LYS A 132 -6.30 -6.89 9.02
CA LYS A 132 -7.32 -6.36 8.11
C LYS A 132 -8.55 -5.95 8.91
N ASN A 133 -9.27 -4.93 8.43
CA ASN A 133 -10.58 -4.61 9.00
C ASN A 133 -11.54 -5.76 8.74
N PRO A 134 -12.29 -6.24 9.75
CA PRO A 134 -13.25 -7.33 9.55
C PRO A 134 -14.44 -6.94 8.69
N LYS A 135 -14.82 -5.65 8.70
CA LYS A 135 -15.88 -5.06 7.85
C LYS A 135 -15.49 -3.63 7.46
N ALA A 136 -16.13 -3.09 6.42
CA ALA A 136 -15.85 -1.76 5.92
C ALA A 136 -16.08 -0.65 6.97
N ASP A 137 -17.08 -0.80 7.81
CA ASP A 137 -17.49 0.10 8.88
C ASP A 137 -16.88 -0.24 10.25
N LEU A 138 -16.07 -1.30 10.35
CA LEU A 138 -15.49 -1.77 11.59
C LEU A 138 -13.96 -1.90 11.48
N ALA A 139 -13.25 -0.88 11.94
CA ALA A 139 -11.80 -0.86 11.90
C ALA A 139 -11.18 -1.80 12.96
N ALA A 140 -10.21 -2.63 12.57
CA ALA A 140 -9.46 -3.46 13.51
C ALA A 140 -8.79 -2.63 14.62
N GLY A 141 -8.24 -1.45 14.27
CA GLY A 141 -7.66 -0.54 15.25
C GLY A 141 -8.67 -0.07 16.31
N TYR A 142 -9.91 0.17 15.92
CA TYR A 142 -10.98 0.51 16.87
C TYR A 142 -11.26 -0.64 17.83
N LEU A 143 -11.32 -1.87 17.34
CA LEU A 143 -11.56 -3.05 18.20
C LEU A 143 -10.43 -3.27 19.20
N ILE A 144 -9.17 -3.13 18.79
CA ILE A 144 -8.00 -3.26 19.66
C ILE A 144 -7.99 -2.14 20.72
N ASP A 145 -8.36 -0.92 20.32
CA ASP A 145 -8.49 0.22 21.24
C ASP A 145 -9.58 0.00 22.27
N LYS A 146 -10.77 -0.45 21.83
CA LYS A 146 -11.90 -0.79 22.72
C LYS A 146 -11.58 -1.94 23.68
N ALA A 147 -10.71 -2.87 23.28
CA ALA A 147 -10.21 -3.93 24.17
C ALA A 147 -9.20 -3.42 25.22
N GLY A 148 -8.86 -2.13 25.23
CA GLY A 148 -7.91 -1.54 26.16
C GLY A 148 -6.45 -1.94 25.93
N LEU A 149 -6.11 -2.40 24.71
CA LEU A 149 -4.79 -2.98 24.42
C LEU A 149 -3.74 -1.97 23.96
N LYS A 150 -4.10 -0.70 23.72
CA LYS A 150 -3.11 0.35 23.42
C LYS A 150 -2.07 0.46 24.54
N GLY A 151 -0.79 0.52 24.16
CA GLY A 151 0.31 0.58 25.11
C GLY A 151 0.69 -0.76 25.75
N SER A 152 -0.05 -1.84 25.49
CA SER A 152 0.33 -3.19 25.93
C SER A 152 1.67 -3.57 25.32
N ARG A 153 2.60 -4.04 26.16
CA ARG A 153 3.99 -4.27 25.77
C ARG A 153 4.48 -5.64 26.23
N ILE A 154 5.22 -6.31 25.34
CA ILE A 154 5.98 -7.54 25.65
C ILE A 154 7.42 -7.32 25.15
N GLY A 155 8.37 -7.22 26.08
CA GLY A 155 9.75 -6.84 25.75
C GLY A 155 9.79 -5.49 25.04
N ASP A 156 10.37 -5.46 23.84
CA ASP A 156 10.43 -4.27 22.99
C ASP A 156 9.31 -4.17 21.96
N ALA A 157 8.34 -5.10 21.94
CA ALA A 157 7.15 -5.01 21.13
C ALA A 157 6.01 -4.33 21.90
N GLU A 158 5.36 -3.33 21.28
CA GLU A 158 4.28 -2.57 21.88
C GLU A 158 3.15 -2.34 20.87
N ILE A 159 1.90 -2.45 21.32
CA ILE A 159 0.74 -1.93 20.59
C ILE A 159 0.75 -0.41 20.70
N SER A 160 0.93 0.27 19.60
CA SER A 160 1.11 1.72 19.59
C SER A 160 -0.05 2.46 20.26
N THR A 161 0.29 3.37 21.15
CA THR A 161 -0.67 4.29 21.77
C THR A 161 -1.30 5.26 20.78
N LYS A 162 -0.61 5.52 19.65
CA LYS A 162 -1.10 6.42 18.61
C LYS A 162 -2.09 5.74 17.66
N HIS A 163 -1.84 4.48 17.27
CA HIS A 163 -2.69 3.71 16.36
C HIS A 163 -2.69 2.24 16.76
N ALA A 164 -3.79 1.77 17.34
CA ALA A 164 -3.87 0.45 17.94
C ALA A 164 -3.60 -0.73 16.99
N ASN A 165 -3.80 -0.56 15.69
CA ASN A 165 -3.48 -1.59 14.68
C ASN A 165 -2.02 -1.55 14.20
N PHE A 166 -1.15 -0.80 14.89
CA PHE A 166 0.29 -0.75 14.64
C PHE A 166 1.05 -1.35 15.82
N PHE A 167 1.82 -2.39 15.55
CA PHE A 167 2.75 -2.94 16.51
C PHE A 167 4.12 -2.34 16.22
N ILE A 168 4.67 -1.68 17.22
CA ILE A 168 5.94 -0.96 17.11
C ILE A 168 7.05 -1.73 17.82
N ASN A 169 8.26 -1.64 17.28
CA ASN A 169 9.45 -2.21 17.86
C ASN A 169 10.33 -1.10 18.43
N HIS A 170 10.51 -1.08 19.76
CA HIS A 170 11.39 -0.13 20.46
C HIS A 170 12.89 -0.46 20.31
N GLY A 171 13.25 -1.59 19.72
CA GLY A 171 14.67 -1.91 19.46
C GLY A 171 14.93 -3.37 19.13
N LYS A 172 14.74 -4.27 20.09
CA LYS A 172 15.23 -5.65 20.03
C LYS A 172 14.13 -6.73 19.94
N ALA A 173 12.86 -6.33 19.78
CA ALA A 173 11.78 -7.31 19.63
C ALA A 173 12.05 -8.19 18.39
N LYS A 174 11.85 -9.50 18.57
CA LYS A 174 11.93 -10.52 17.52
C LYS A 174 10.53 -11.11 17.33
N ALA A 175 10.29 -11.71 16.15
CA ALA A 175 9.10 -12.49 15.89
C ALA A 175 9.10 -13.79 16.68
#